data_3ed7030398e7f0395e069b69dc723e95
#
_entry.id   3ed7030398e7f0395e069b69dc723e95
#
_cell.length_a   1.000
_cell.length_b   1.000
_cell.length_c   1.000
_cell.angle_alpha   90.00
_cell.angle_beta   90.00
_cell.angle_gamma   90.00
#
_symmetry.space_group_name_H-M   'P 1'
#
loop_
_entity.id
_entity.type
_entity.pdbx_description
1 polymer ?
#
loop_
_entity_poly.entity_id
_entity_poly.type
_entity_poly.pdbx_seq_one_letter_code
_entity_poly.pdbx_strand_id
1 'polypeptide(L)'
;MNTGTVITIMAVTVILVILAVLYFVYNNDEIRLRRESEAQREKIKGVFDKMWKTIKQKTQVSDEYRKSFEKIYPQLIKGRYKDSRKNMMKWINEDNPELKTALYEDLVRSIEVLRGEFQHSQERMLDIIREHSTLCGTYISKWFISDRSRIEYDMVLSDTTNEVISSSLENDVELKFGE
;
A
#
# COMPACT_ATOMS: atom_id res chain seq x y z
N MET A 1 7.92 37.98 -48.30
CA MET A 1 8.06 36.65 -47.69
C MET A 1 7.25 35.71 -48.56
N ASN A 2 7.85 34.63 -49.06
CA ASN A 2 7.17 33.76 -50.02
C ASN A 2 6.04 32.99 -49.26
N THR A 3 4.90 32.78 -49.88
CA THR A 3 3.72 32.12 -49.26
C THR A 3 4.11 30.73 -48.69
N GLY A 4 5.02 30.01 -49.34
CA GLY A 4 5.56 28.76 -48.87
C GLY A 4 6.33 28.87 -47.54
N THR A 5 7.14 29.92 -47.34
CA THR A 5 7.88 30.15 -46.10
C THR A 5 6.97 30.46 -44.92
N VAL A 6 5.86 31.17 -45.16
CA VAL A 6 4.86 31.46 -44.11
C VAL A 6 4.18 30.19 -43.67
N ILE A 7 3.76 29.33 -44.58
CA ILE A 7 3.12 28.04 -44.27
C ILE A 7 4.08 27.15 -43.49
N THR A 8 5.35 27.08 -43.88
CA THR A 8 6.35 26.28 -43.19
C THR A 8 6.57 26.77 -41.74
N ILE A 9 6.68 28.08 -41.52
CA ILE A 9 6.85 28.66 -40.17
C ILE A 9 5.62 28.35 -39.33
N MET A 10 4.40 28.52 -39.86
CA MET A 10 3.18 28.17 -39.12
C MET A 10 3.14 26.70 -38.74
N ALA A 11 3.47 25.77 -39.64
CA ALA A 11 3.51 24.34 -39.35
C ALA A 11 4.52 24.01 -38.26
N VAL A 12 5.72 24.56 -38.31
CA VAL A 12 6.75 24.36 -37.28
C VAL A 12 6.28 24.89 -35.91
N THR A 13 5.67 26.08 -35.90
CA THR A 13 5.14 26.68 -34.66
C THR A 13 4.06 25.80 -34.03
N VAL A 14 3.14 25.27 -34.82
CA VAL A 14 2.09 24.35 -34.32
C VAL A 14 2.71 23.08 -33.74
N ILE A 15 3.70 22.50 -34.42
CA ILE A 15 4.40 21.31 -33.91
C ILE A 15 5.09 21.58 -32.55
N LEU A 16 5.79 22.72 -32.44
CA LEU A 16 6.45 23.11 -31.19
C LEU A 16 5.45 23.30 -30.04
N VAL A 17 4.30 23.90 -30.30
CA VAL A 17 3.23 24.05 -29.30
C VAL A 17 2.70 22.70 -28.88
N ILE A 18 2.45 21.78 -29.80
CA ILE A 18 2.01 20.40 -29.45
C ILE A 18 3.04 19.71 -28.59
N LEU A 19 4.31 19.76 -28.93
CA LEU A 19 5.39 19.15 -28.14
C LEU A 19 5.48 19.75 -26.74
N ALA A 20 5.35 21.07 -26.62
CA ALA A 20 5.33 21.74 -25.33
C ALA A 20 4.14 21.28 -24.47
N VAL A 21 2.94 21.19 -25.05
CA VAL A 21 1.75 20.71 -24.33
C VAL A 21 1.95 19.27 -23.85
N LEU A 22 2.44 18.38 -24.71
CA LEU A 22 2.73 16.98 -24.33
C LEU A 22 3.75 16.90 -23.20
N TYR A 23 4.81 17.71 -23.26
CA TYR A 23 5.80 17.78 -22.18
C TYR A 23 5.16 18.17 -20.84
N PHE A 24 4.37 19.24 -20.81
CA PHE A 24 3.73 19.68 -19.59
C PHE A 24 2.72 18.67 -19.05
N VAL A 25 1.92 18.04 -19.91
CA VAL A 25 0.92 17.04 -19.50
C VAL A 25 1.61 15.83 -18.86
N TYR A 26 2.55 15.20 -19.56
CA TYR A 26 3.18 13.98 -19.07
C TYR A 26 4.06 14.23 -17.83
N ASN A 27 4.75 15.35 -17.76
CA ASN A 27 5.57 15.69 -16.60
C ASN A 27 4.70 16.03 -15.38
N ASN A 28 3.56 16.66 -15.57
CA ASN A 28 2.60 16.93 -14.50
C ASN A 28 1.95 15.65 -13.96
N ASP A 29 1.61 14.71 -14.83
CA ASP A 29 1.04 13.43 -14.44
C ASP A 29 2.07 12.59 -13.64
N GLU A 30 3.33 12.62 -14.02
CA GLU A 30 4.41 11.96 -13.27
C GLU A 30 4.55 12.54 -11.86
N ILE A 31 4.62 13.86 -11.72
CA ILE A 31 4.69 14.56 -10.44
C ILE A 31 3.45 14.25 -9.57
N ARG A 32 2.27 14.22 -10.19
CA ARG A 32 1.01 13.88 -9.50
C ARG A 32 1.09 12.47 -8.91
N LEU A 33 1.51 11.48 -9.68
CA LEU A 33 1.59 10.08 -9.23
C LEU A 33 2.62 9.89 -8.11
N ARG A 34 3.76 10.61 -8.15
CA ARG A 34 4.73 10.60 -7.05
C ARG A 34 4.13 11.15 -5.76
N ARG A 35 3.49 12.31 -5.83
CA ARG A 35 2.84 12.91 -4.66
C ARG A 35 1.72 12.02 -4.11
N GLU A 36 0.96 11.39 -5.01
CA GLU A 36 -0.09 10.45 -4.62
C GLU A 36 0.50 9.22 -3.92
N SER A 37 1.64 8.71 -4.38
CA SER A 37 2.34 7.60 -3.71
C SER A 37 2.85 7.97 -2.31
N GLU A 38 3.38 9.17 -2.13
CA GLU A 38 3.81 9.68 -0.83
C GLU A 38 2.61 9.82 0.13
N ALA A 39 1.52 10.42 -0.34
CA ALA A 39 0.28 10.55 0.44
C ALA A 39 -0.29 9.17 0.82
N GLN A 40 -0.22 8.20 -0.10
CA GLN A 40 -0.67 6.84 0.18
C GLN A 40 0.21 6.11 1.20
N ARG A 41 1.52 6.34 1.21
CA ARG A 41 2.43 5.84 2.27
C ARG A 41 2.02 6.36 3.65
N GLU A 42 1.75 7.65 3.75
CA GLU A 42 1.31 8.24 5.02
C GLU A 42 -0.06 7.72 5.45
N LYS A 43 -0.97 7.48 4.50
CA LYS A 43 -2.26 6.83 4.79
C LYS A 43 -2.08 5.42 5.36
N ILE A 44 -1.19 4.61 4.78
CA ILE A 44 -0.87 3.26 5.27
C ILE A 44 -0.35 3.31 6.72
N LYS A 45 0.56 4.24 7.02
CA LYS A 45 1.05 4.48 8.40
C LYS A 45 -0.08 4.92 9.33
N GLY A 46 -0.97 5.80 8.85
CA GLY A 46 -2.12 6.27 9.61
C GLY A 46 -3.11 5.15 9.98
N VAL A 47 -3.35 4.21 9.07
CA VAL A 47 -4.19 3.02 9.36
C VAL A 47 -3.54 2.16 10.46
N PHE A 48 -2.22 2.00 10.40
CA PHE A 48 -1.48 1.29 11.43
C PHE A 48 -1.60 1.98 12.81
N ASP A 49 -1.40 3.29 12.86
CA ASP A 49 -1.53 4.06 14.11
C ASP A 49 -2.96 4.02 14.66
N LYS A 50 -3.97 4.09 13.79
CA LYS A 50 -5.38 3.93 14.14
C LYS A 50 -5.67 2.57 14.77
N MET A 51 -5.10 1.50 14.20
CA MET A 51 -5.22 0.14 14.75
C MET A 51 -4.65 0.06 16.17
N TRP A 52 -3.45 0.61 16.37
CA TRP A 52 -2.82 0.65 17.68
C TRP A 52 -3.65 1.45 18.69
N LYS A 53 -4.12 2.64 18.32
CA LYS A 53 -4.99 3.46 19.18
C LYS A 53 -6.27 2.73 19.56
N THR A 54 -6.88 1.99 18.62
CA THR A 54 -8.08 1.18 18.88
C THR A 54 -7.79 0.07 19.89
N ILE A 55 -6.67 -0.62 19.78
CA ILE A 55 -6.25 -1.63 20.76
C ILE A 55 -6.05 -0.99 22.12
N LYS A 56 -5.28 0.10 22.20
CA LYS A 56 -5.00 0.80 23.46
C LYS A 56 -6.28 1.31 24.14
N GLN A 57 -7.22 1.87 23.39
CA GLN A 57 -8.48 2.39 23.95
C GLN A 57 -9.40 1.28 24.50
N LYS A 58 -9.43 0.12 23.82
CA LYS A 58 -10.33 -0.97 24.21
C LYS A 58 -9.74 -1.87 25.31
N THR A 59 -8.42 -1.97 25.39
CA THR A 59 -7.75 -2.90 26.31
C THR A 59 -6.98 -2.21 27.43
N GLN A 60 -6.82 -0.89 27.39
CA GLN A 60 -6.00 -0.11 28.33
C GLN A 60 -4.55 -0.64 28.47
N VAL A 61 -4.04 -1.26 27.42
CA VAL A 61 -2.70 -1.85 27.37
C VAL A 61 -1.61 -0.77 27.54
N SER A 62 -0.53 -1.08 28.24
CA SER A 62 0.57 -0.15 28.51
C SER A 62 1.39 0.19 27.26
N ASP A 63 2.14 1.31 27.30
CA ASP A 63 2.98 1.74 26.17
C ASP A 63 4.17 0.78 25.91
N GLU A 64 4.55 -0.09 26.85
CA GLU A 64 5.58 -1.12 26.65
C GLU A 64 5.15 -2.16 25.63
N TYR A 65 3.87 -2.50 25.60
CA TYR A 65 3.29 -3.41 24.61
C TYR A 65 3.24 -2.81 23.20
N ARG A 66 3.27 -1.48 23.06
CA ARG A 66 3.35 -0.82 21.77
C ARG A 66 4.58 -1.26 20.97
N LYS A 67 5.76 -1.26 21.59
CA LYS A 67 7.01 -1.65 20.94
C LYS A 67 7.01 -3.12 20.50
N SER A 68 6.38 -3.95 21.30
CA SER A 68 6.23 -5.37 20.99
C SER A 68 5.21 -5.57 19.87
N PHE A 69 4.11 -4.81 19.87
CA PHE A 69 3.12 -4.83 18.81
C PHE A 69 3.70 -4.35 17.46
N GLU A 70 4.48 -3.30 17.46
CA GLU A 70 5.19 -2.81 16.26
C GLU A 70 6.10 -3.87 15.64
N LYS A 71 6.69 -4.76 16.45
CA LYS A 71 7.50 -5.88 15.98
C LYS A 71 6.65 -7.06 15.47
N ILE A 72 5.52 -7.30 16.10
CA ILE A 72 4.65 -8.46 15.80
C ILE A 72 3.64 -8.11 14.71
N TYR A 73 3.25 -6.85 14.57
CA TYR A 73 2.25 -6.45 13.58
C TYR A 73 2.60 -6.87 12.15
N PRO A 74 3.84 -6.72 11.65
CA PRO A 74 4.23 -7.28 10.37
C PRO A 74 4.08 -8.82 10.34
N GLN A 75 4.32 -9.50 11.46
CA GLN A 75 4.12 -10.94 11.59
C GLN A 75 2.63 -11.31 11.68
N LEU A 76 1.79 -10.46 12.30
CA LEU A 76 0.34 -10.64 12.32
C LEU A 76 -0.28 -10.53 10.93
N ILE A 77 0.24 -9.63 10.11
CA ILE A 77 -0.17 -9.50 8.71
C ILE A 77 0.42 -10.64 7.87
N LYS A 78 1.67 -11.02 8.12
CA LYS A 78 2.40 -12.09 7.45
C LYS A 78 1.96 -13.48 7.89
N GLY A 79 1.58 -13.67 9.15
CA GLY A 79 1.28 -14.97 9.74
C GLY A 79 -0.10 -15.52 9.43
N ARG A 80 -0.23 -16.86 9.53
CA ARG A 80 -1.49 -17.58 9.41
C ARG A 80 -2.51 -17.01 10.39
N TYR A 81 -3.69 -16.73 9.89
CA TYR A 81 -4.80 -16.07 10.57
C TYR A 81 -5.15 -16.62 11.98
N LYS A 82 -5.02 -17.92 12.20
CA LYS A 82 -5.30 -18.59 13.49
C LYS A 82 -4.28 -18.27 14.58
N ASP A 83 -2.99 -18.38 14.27
CA ASP A 83 -1.93 -18.21 15.27
C ASP A 83 -1.71 -16.74 15.64
N SER A 84 -1.88 -15.85 14.68
CA SER A 84 -1.73 -14.41 14.89
C SER A 84 -2.76 -13.83 15.84
N ARG A 85 -4.04 -14.24 15.70
CA ARG A 85 -5.14 -13.84 16.60
C ARG A 85 -4.90 -14.37 18.00
N LYS A 86 -4.51 -15.65 18.13
CA LYS A 86 -4.24 -16.30 19.39
C LYS A 86 -3.06 -15.67 20.13
N ASN A 87 -1.98 -15.34 19.42
CA ASN A 87 -0.80 -14.71 19.99
C ASN A 87 -1.08 -13.27 20.46
N MET A 88 -1.82 -12.48 19.67
CA MET A 88 -2.23 -11.14 20.07
C MET A 88 -3.11 -11.18 21.32
N MET A 89 -4.00 -12.17 21.42
CA MET A 89 -4.87 -12.31 22.58
C MET A 89 -4.17 -12.83 23.81
N LYS A 90 -3.22 -13.72 23.63
CA LYS A 90 -2.37 -14.15 24.74
C LYS A 90 -1.71 -12.96 25.41
N TRP A 91 -1.19 -12.04 24.66
CA TRP A 91 -0.60 -10.81 25.14
C TRP A 91 -1.58 -9.91 25.87
N ILE A 92 -2.76 -9.63 25.23
CA ILE A 92 -3.78 -8.78 25.82
C ILE A 92 -4.29 -9.39 27.13
N ASN A 93 -4.46 -10.71 27.20
CA ASN A 93 -4.87 -11.42 28.41
C ASN A 93 -3.78 -11.48 29.50
N GLU A 94 -2.49 -11.50 29.12
CA GLU A 94 -1.40 -11.44 30.08
C GLU A 94 -1.37 -10.09 30.82
N ASP A 95 -1.70 -8.98 30.13
CA ASP A 95 -1.76 -7.64 30.72
C ASP A 95 -3.11 -7.33 31.38
N ASN A 96 -4.20 -7.96 30.90
CA ASN A 96 -5.57 -7.73 31.37
C ASN A 96 -6.35 -9.05 31.53
N PRO A 97 -6.10 -9.84 32.59
CA PRO A 97 -6.74 -11.14 32.80
C PRO A 97 -8.27 -11.05 32.99
N GLU A 98 -8.80 -9.87 33.31
CA GLU A 98 -10.23 -9.63 33.49
C GLU A 98 -10.97 -9.18 32.20
N LEU A 99 -10.32 -9.24 31.04
CA LEU A 99 -10.93 -8.81 29.80
C LEU A 99 -12.17 -9.65 29.45
N LYS A 100 -13.34 -9.03 29.49
CA LYS A 100 -14.62 -9.71 29.22
C LYS A 100 -14.68 -10.19 27.77
N THR A 101 -15.24 -11.36 27.53
CA THR A 101 -15.39 -11.98 26.20
C THR A 101 -16.05 -11.05 25.17
N ALA A 102 -17.02 -10.25 25.58
CA ALA A 102 -17.70 -9.30 24.69
C ALA A 102 -16.78 -8.17 24.20
N LEU A 103 -15.87 -7.66 25.06
CA LEU A 103 -14.84 -6.68 24.68
C LEU A 103 -13.82 -7.29 23.71
N TYR A 104 -13.53 -8.58 23.90
CA TYR A 104 -12.68 -9.33 23.01
C TYR A 104 -13.22 -9.42 21.59
N GLU A 105 -14.49 -9.83 21.45
CA GLU A 105 -15.14 -9.95 20.14
C GLU A 105 -15.20 -8.62 19.41
N ASP A 106 -15.51 -7.55 20.12
CA ASP A 106 -15.56 -6.19 19.56
C ASP A 106 -14.16 -5.69 19.14
N LEU A 107 -13.12 -6.02 19.93
CA LEU A 107 -11.73 -5.72 19.59
C LEU A 107 -11.31 -6.45 18.31
N VAL A 108 -11.55 -7.76 18.23
CA VAL A 108 -11.23 -8.59 17.07
C VAL A 108 -11.92 -8.07 15.82
N ARG A 109 -13.22 -7.75 15.90
CA ARG A 109 -13.98 -7.19 14.79
C ARG A 109 -13.39 -5.85 14.32
N SER A 110 -13.01 -4.99 15.25
CA SER A 110 -12.39 -3.70 14.92
C SER A 110 -11.04 -3.86 14.21
N ILE A 111 -10.24 -4.82 14.65
CA ILE A 111 -8.95 -5.13 14.03
C ILE A 111 -9.14 -5.73 12.63
N GLU A 112 -10.15 -6.59 12.45
CA GLU A 112 -10.47 -7.16 11.13
C GLU A 112 -10.86 -6.08 10.12
N VAL A 113 -11.67 -5.10 10.52
CA VAL A 113 -12.03 -3.96 9.68
C VAL A 113 -10.80 -3.13 9.31
N LEU A 114 -9.96 -2.79 10.30
CA LEU A 114 -8.75 -1.99 10.07
C LEU A 114 -7.72 -2.74 9.23
N ARG A 115 -7.66 -4.08 9.34
CA ARG A 115 -6.84 -4.91 8.47
C ARG A 115 -7.32 -4.86 7.02
N GLY A 116 -8.63 -4.90 6.80
CA GLY A 116 -9.20 -4.71 5.46
C GLY A 116 -8.86 -3.33 4.88
N GLU A 117 -8.97 -2.27 5.69
CA GLU A 117 -8.56 -0.91 5.31
C GLU A 117 -7.07 -0.83 4.96
N PHE A 118 -6.22 -1.53 5.73
CA PHE A 118 -4.78 -1.61 5.46
C PHE A 118 -4.47 -2.32 4.14
N GLN A 119 -5.07 -3.49 3.90
CA GLN A 119 -4.91 -4.24 2.65
C GLN A 119 -5.34 -3.41 1.44
N HIS A 120 -6.52 -2.80 1.51
CA HIS A 120 -7.01 -1.93 0.44
C HIS A 120 -6.09 -0.72 0.20
N SER A 121 -5.50 -0.18 1.26
CA SER A 121 -4.52 0.90 1.13
C SER A 121 -3.22 0.44 0.45
N GLN A 122 -2.78 -0.80 0.68
CA GLN A 122 -1.63 -1.38 -0.06
C GLN A 122 -1.97 -1.63 -1.52
N GLU A 123 -3.15 -2.17 -1.82
CA GLU A 123 -3.62 -2.38 -3.20
C GLU A 123 -3.63 -1.06 -3.98
N ARG A 124 -4.17 0.01 -3.37
CA ARG A 124 -4.16 1.34 -3.99
C ARG A 124 -2.74 1.82 -4.26
N MET A 125 -1.78 1.57 -3.36
CA MET A 125 -0.38 1.91 -3.58
C MET A 125 0.20 1.16 -4.79
N LEU A 126 -0.10 -0.13 -4.94
CA LEU A 126 0.33 -0.91 -6.11
C LEU A 126 -0.28 -0.39 -7.41
N ASP A 127 -1.53 0.06 -7.37
CA ASP A 127 -2.18 0.69 -8.54
C ASP A 127 -1.45 1.96 -8.97
N ILE A 128 -1.08 2.83 -8.02
CA ILE A 128 -0.33 4.05 -8.29
C ILE A 128 1.04 3.71 -8.91
N ILE A 129 1.74 2.71 -8.36
CA ILE A 129 3.04 2.26 -8.89
C ILE A 129 2.90 1.72 -10.31
N ARG A 130 1.86 0.93 -10.57
CA ARG A 130 1.57 0.38 -11.90
C ARG A 130 1.27 1.51 -12.90
N GLU A 131 0.44 2.48 -12.51
CA GLU A 131 0.10 3.64 -13.35
C GLU A 131 1.35 4.46 -13.67
N HIS A 132 2.19 4.75 -12.67
CA HIS A 132 3.47 5.44 -12.86
C HIS A 132 4.42 4.65 -13.76
N SER A 133 4.56 3.34 -13.55
CA SER A 133 5.41 2.49 -14.39
C SER A 133 4.93 2.46 -15.85
N THR A 134 3.61 2.42 -16.05
CA THR A 134 3.01 2.48 -17.37
C THR A 134 3.28 3.83 -18.03
N LEU A 135 3.08 4.92 -17.30
CA LEU A 135 3.35 6.27 -17.79
C LEU A 135 4.81 6.44 -18.22
N CYS A 136 5.77 5.95 -17.40
CA CYS A 136 7.20 6.01 -17.70
C CYS A 136 7.65 5.07 -18.82
N GLY A 137 6.90 3.97 -19.04
CA GLY A 137 7.23 2.93 -20.03
C GLY A 137 6.56 3.11 -21.39
N THR A 138 5.51 3.92 -21.50
CA THR A 138 4.78 4.10 -22.76
C THR A 138 5.63 4.82 -23.80
N TYR A 139 5.46 4.43 -25.07
CA TYR A 139 6.33 4.84 -26.17
C TYR A 139 6.42 6.35 -26.36
N ILE A 140 5.31 7.07 -26.20
CA ILE A 140 5.27 8.53 -26.38
C ILE A 140 5.70 9.24 -25.08
N SER A 141 5.11 8.92 -23.94
CA SER A 141 5.30 9.62 -22.66
C SER A 141 6.76 9.55 -22.17
N LYS A 142 7.44 8.44 -22.40
CA LYS A 142 8.84 8.27 -21.99
C LYS A 142 9.81 9.32 -22.52
N TRP A 143 9.48 9.98 -23.64
CA TRP A 143 10.31 11.03 -24.22
C TRP A 143 10.13 12.40 -23.54
N PHE A 144 9.00 12.57 -22.84
CA PHE A 144 8.62 13.84 -22.22
C PHE A 144 8.76 13.85 -20.71
N ILE A 145 8.99 12.71 -20.06
CA ILE A 145 9.14 12.59 -18.61
C ILE A 145 10.60 12.80 -18.22
N SER A 146 10.82 13.77 -17.31
CA SER A 146 12.15 14.14 -16.82
C SER A 146 12.70 13.13 -15.81
N ASP A 147 11.87 12.69 -14.85
CA ASP A 147 12.25 11.69 -13.84
C ASP A 147 11.47 10.38 -14.06
N ARG A 148 12.20 9.34 -14.45
CA ARG A 148 11.66 7.99 -14.70
C ARG A 148 12.10 6.98 -13.63
N SER A 149 12.63 7.46 -12.51
CA SER A 149 12.99 6.57 -11.40
C SER A 149 11.76 5.83 -10.87
N ARG A 150 11.92 4.55 -10.57
CA ARG A 150 10.82 3.74 -10.05
C ARG A 150 10.42 4.20 -8.65
N ILE A 151 9.12 4.15 -8.38
CA ILE A 151 8.59 4.31 -7.03
C ILE A 151 8.79 2.98 -6.32
N GLU A 152 9.66 2.95 -5.31
CA GLU A 152 9.93 1.76 -4.51
C GLU A 152 8.90 1.64 -3.39
N TYR A 153 8.34 0.44 -3.24
CA TYR A 153 7.42 0.11 -2.16
C TYR A 153 7.50 -1.38 -1.86
N ASP A 154 7.84 -1.70 -0.61
CA ASP A 154 7.85 -3.07 -0.11
C ASP A 154 6.46 -3.40 0.46
N MET A 155 5.74 -4.25 -0.24
CA MET A 155 4.44 -4.72 0.20
C MET A 155 4.59 -5.65 1.40
N VAL A 156 3.77 -5.44 2.42
CA VAL A 156 3.70 -6.35 3.56
C VAL A 156 2.82 -7.54 3.17
N LEU A 157 3.46 -8.67 2.89
CA LEU A 157 2.81 -9.94 2.53
C LEU A 157 2.82 -10.91 3.72
N SER A 158 1.94 -11.92 3.72
CA SER A 158 2.02 -13.02 4.67
C SER A 158 3.25 -13.89 4.41
N ASP A 159 3.81 -14.51 5.46
CA ASP A 159 4.96 -15.41 5.30
C ASP A 159 4.64 -16.57 4.36
N THR A 160 3.42 -17.12 4.43
CA THR A 160 2.94 -18.15 3.51
C THR A 160 2.93 -17.68 2.07
N THR A 161 2.45 -16.43 1.82
CA THR A 161 2.44 -15.86 0.46
C THR A 161 3.86 -15.64 -0.06
N ASN A 162 4.76 -15.14 0.79
CA ASN A 162 6.17 -14.98 0.43
C ASN A 162 6.85 -16.32 0.14
N GLU A 163 6.55 -17.37 0.93
CA GLU A 163 7.07 -18.72 0.72
C GLU A 163 6.58 -19.32 -0.60
N VAL A 164 5.27 -19.22 -0.89
CA VAL A 164 4.70 -19.67 -2.16
C VAL A 164 5.30 -18.92 -3.35
N ILE A 165 5.43 -17.60 -3.27
CA ILE A 165 6.03 -16.79 -4.34
C ILE A 165 7.52 -17.16 -4.53
N SER A 166 8.27 -17.38 -3.45
CA SER A 166 9.70 -17.69 -3.51
C SER A 166 9.97 -19.13 -3.98
N SER A 167 9.13 -20.09 -3.58
CA SER A 167 9.27 -21.51 -3.95
C SER A 167 8.63 -21.82 -5.31
N SER A 168 7.72 -20.96 -5.80
CA SER A 168 6.88 -21.22 -6.99
C SER A 168 6.05 -22.51 -6.88
N LEU A 169 5.80 -22.99 -5.65
CA LEU A 169 5.01 -24.16 -5.35
C LEU A 169 3.72 -23.72 -4.66
N GLU A 170 2.59 -24.18 -5.19
CA GLU A 170 1.29 -24.02 -4.53
C GLU A 170 1.21 -25.00 -3.34
N ASN A 171 1.03 -24.47 -2.13
CA ASN A 171 0.80 -25.32 -0.96
C ASN A 171 -0.67 -25.72 -0.93
N ASP A 172 -0.95 -27.02 -1.08
CA ASP A 172 -2.27 -27.59 -0.86
C ASP A 172 -2.75 -27.25 0.56
N VAL A 173 -3.84 -26.51 0.65
CA VAL A 173 -4.50 -26.24 1.93
C VAL A 173 -5.30 -27.46 2.34
N GLU A 174 -4.74 -28.34 3.13
CA GLU A 174 -5.51 -29.38 3.82
C GLU A 174 -6.53 -28.73 4.75
N LEU A 175 -7.78 -28.71 4.34
CA LEU A 175 -8.90 -28.33 5.19
C LEU A 175 -9.19 -29.52 6.14
N LYS A 176 -8.58 -29.52 7.32
CA LYS A 176 -8.98 -30.43 8.41
C LYS A 176 -10.27 -29.88 9.01
N PHE A 177 -11.39 -30.43 8.59
CA PHE A 177 -12.65 -30.30 9.31
C PHE A 177 -12.49 -31.15 10.58
N GLY A 178 -12.51 -30.48 11.74
CA GLY A 178 -12.40 -31.16 13.04
C GLY A 178 -13.58 -32.12 13.21
N GLU A 179 -13.27 -33.35 13.66
CA GLU A 179 -14.19 -34.27 14.30
C GLU A 179 -14.68 -33.73 15.64
#